data_05158e24c46c2555bcda084d8c97085b
#
_entry.id   05158e24c46c2555bcda084d8c97085b
#
_cell.length_a   1.000
_cell.length_b   1.000
_cell.length_c   1.000
_cell.angle_alpha   90.00
_cell.angle_beta   90.00
_cell.angle_gamma   90.00
#
_symmetry.space_group_name_H-M   'P 1'
#
loop_
_entity.id
_entity.type
_entity.pdbx_description
1 polymer ?
#
loop_
_entity_poly.entity_id
_entity_poly.type
_entity_poly.pdbx_seq_one_letter_code
_entity_poly.pdbx_strand_id
1 'polypeptide(L)'
;MKTRIITAIVGILVLIGVMFTFNTMVFNLVIAAITLIAIHEIYSALGFEKKDWLMYAVLVPYTLLGMLSSYSAMRKLVMPMSFVLVTFFAIYLVVRNGTISYQKASGLLVFSGIVIFCFYSFVLLKERLPVEKFGYDAVFFILLILCFAWGGDTCAYFAGRAFGKHKLCPVVSPKKTVEGAIGGVLGTMVFGVVATLIYSIAANRMEAFTRSNIGVSMYVIIALLGCIAAVLGIYGDLFASVVKRQCGIKDYGTIFPGHGGILDRFDSVMFIAPFVTMVITAVFYA
;
A
#
# COMPACT_ATOMS: atom_id res chain seq x y z
N MET A 1 2.94 25.85 -0.25
CA MET A 1 2.91 25.19 -1.57
C MET A 1 4.27 24.68 -2.00
N LYS A 2 5.36 25.47 -1.93
CA LYS A 2 6.72 25.03 -2.33
C LYS A 2 7.17 23.72 -1.67
N THR A 3 7.03 23.59 -0.35
CA THR A 3 7.43 22.38 0.39
C THR A 3 6.73 21.12 -0.13
N ARG A 4 5.44 21.19 -0.44
CA ARG A 4 4.68 20.05 -0.97
C ARG A 4 5.18 19.61 -2.34
N ILE A 5 5.47 20.55 -3.23
CA ILE A 5 5.98 20.23 -4.56
C ILE A 5 7.35 19.56 -4.44
N ILE A 6 8.23 20.10 -3.59
CA ILE A 6 9.57 19.52 -3.37
C ILE A 6 9.45 18.09 -2.83
N THR A 7 8.62 17.86 -1.82
CA THR A 7 8.41 16.52 -1.25
C THR A 7 7.87 15.54 -2.28
N ALA A 8 6.95 15.96 -3.16
CA ALA A 8 6.42 15.11 -4.23
C ALA A 8 7.51 14.76 -5.26
N ILE A 9 8.32 15.73 -5.69
CA ILE A 9 9.44 15.49 -6.63
C ILE A 9 10.44 14.52 -6.01
N VAL A 10 10.86 14.73 -4.77
CA VAL A 10 11.79 13.84 -4.06
C VAL A 10 11.18 12.42 -3.95
N GLY A 11 9.89 12.31 -3.61
CA GLY A 11 9.20 11.02 -3.55
C GLY A 11 9.20 10.27 -4.88
N ILE A 12 8.97 10.97 -5.99
CA ILE A 12 9.01 10.38 -7.34
C ILE A 12 10.44 9.93 -7.69
N LEU A 13 11.47 10.74 -7.39
CA LEU A 13 12.86 10.38 -7.64
C LEU A 13 13.28 9.15 -6.82
N VAL A 14 12.87 9.08 -5.55
CA VAL A 14 13.10 7.90 -4.71
C VAL A 14 12.39 6.68 -5.28
N LEU A 15 11.12 6.81 -5.69
CA LEU A 15 10.37 5.72 -6.32
C LEU A 15 11.08 5.17 -7.56
N ILE A 16 11.53 6.07 -8.45
CA ILE A 16 12.29 5.68 -9.65
C ILE A 16 13.57 4.94 -9.25
N GLY A 17 14.33 5.47 -8.29
CA GLY A 17 15.55 4.82 -7.77
C GLY A 17 15.27 3.42 -7.21
N VAL A 18 14.16 3.26 -6.46
CA VAL A 18 13.74 1.96 -5.92
C VAL A 18 13.37 0.97 -7.04
N MET A 19 12.70 1.43 -8.10
CA MET A 19 12.37 0.57 -9.25
C MET A 19 13.63 0.06 -9.97
N PHE A 20 14.70 0.83 -10.06
CA PHE A 20 15.98 0.33 -10.60
C PHE A 20 16.61 -0.78 -9.74
N THR A 21 16.32 -0.84 -8.46
CA THR A 21 16.79 -1.90 -7.56
C THR A 21 15.84 -3.10 -7.48
N PHE A 22 14.77 -3.13 -8.29
CA PHE A 22 13.69 -4.10 -8.19
C PHE A 22 14.16 -5.56 -8.12
N ASN A 23 15.11 -5.96 -8.97
CA ASN A 23 15.63 -7.35 -9.01
C ASN A 23 16.63 -7.68 -7.89
N THR A 24 16.90 -6.76 -6.96
CA THR A 24 17.88 -6.94 -5.89
C THR A 24 17.23 -7.07 -4.52
N MET A 25 18.03 -7.45 -3.52
CA MET A 25 17.61 -7.46 -2.10
C MET A 25 17.28 -6.04 -1.59
N VAL A 26 17.85 -5.01 -2.21
CA VAL A 26 17.65 -3.60 -1.82
C VAL A 26 16.17 -3.23 -1.92
N PHE A 27 15.47 -3.67 -2.97
CA PHE A 27 14.02 -3.45 -3.11
C PHE A 27 13.26 -3.99 -1.89
N ASN A 28 13.52 -5.23 -1.48
CA ASN A 28 12.86 -5.85 -0.32
C ASN A 28 13.16 -5.09 0.98
N LEU A 29 14.40 -4.63 1.17
CA LEU A 29 14.80 -3.85 2.34
C LEU A 29 14.12 -2.48 2.37
N VAL A 30 13.97 -1.82 1.21
CA VAL A 30 13.23 -0.54 1.13
C VAL A 30 11.76 -0.75 1.47
N ILE A 31 11.10 -1.78 0.92
CA ILE A 31 9.72 -2.12 1.29
C ILE A 31 9.61 -2.44 2.79
N ALA A 32 10.56 -3.19 3.34
CA ALA A 32 10.61 -3.45 4.79
C ALA A 32 10.73 -2.15 5.61
N ALA A 33 11.61 -1.24 5.22
CA ALA A 33 11.79 0.04 5.90
C ALA A 33 10.51 0.89 5.88
N ILE A 34 9.85 1.01 4.71
CA ILE A 34 8.56 1.71 4.57
C ILE A 34 7.50 1.07 5.49
N THR A 35 7.43 -0.27 5.50
CA THR A 35 6.48 -1.01 6.34
C THR A 35 6.74 -0.78 7.84
N LEU A 36 8.01 -0.81 8.25
CA LEU A 36 8.39 -0.56 9.65
C LEU A 36 8.08 0.87 10.11
N ILE A 37 8.28 1.85 9.23
CA ILE A 37 7.88 3.24 9.51
C ILE A 37 6.37 3.33 9.67
N ALA A 38 5.59 2.70 8.79
CA ALA A 38 4.14 2.66 8.89
C ALA A 38 3.66 1.99 10.20
N ILE A 39 4.31 0.89 10.62
CA ILE A 39 4.02 0.24 11.91
C ILE A 39 4.36 1.17 13.09
N HIS A 40 5.46 1.92 12.99
CA HIS A 40 5.80 2.91 14.00
C HIS A 40 4.76 4.03 14.13
N GLU A 41 4.23 4.48 13.00
CA GLU A 41 3.14 5.47 12.96
C GLU A 41 1.87 4.94 13.64
N ILE A 42 1.49 3.66 13.40
CA ILE A 42 0.36 3.00 14.09
C ILE A 42 0.62 2.92 15.60
N TYR A 43 1.81 2.48 15.98
CA TYR A 43 2.21 2.36 17.39
C TYR A 43 2.08 3.70 18.11
N SER A 44 2.56 4.77 17.50
CA SER A 44 2.47 6.13 18.03
C SER A 44 1.02 6.63 18.09
N ALA A 45 0.23 6.38 17.03
CA ALA A 45 -1.17 6.76 16.95
C ALA A 45 -2.03 6.11 18.03
N LEU A 46 -1.75 4.85 18.36
CA LEU A 46 -2.44 4.11 19.43
C LEU A 46 -1.94 4.54 20.83
N GLY A 47 -1.01 5.48 20.94
CA GLY A 47 -0.51 6.02 22.22
C GLY A 47 0.33 5.01 23.00
N PHE A 48 1.06 4.12 22.34
CA PHE A 48 2.09 3.31 23.01
C PHE A 48 3.27 4.19 23.40
N GLU A 49 3.89 3.89 24.52
CA GLU A 49 5.03 4.64 25.03
C GLU A 49 6.34 3.89 24.79
N LYS A 50 7.49 4.57 24.98
CA LYS A 50 8.81 3.94 24.83
C LYS A 50 9.01 2.71 25.73
N LYS A 51 8.34 2.66 26.90
CA LYS A 51 8.37 1.50 27.80
C LYS A 51 7.73 0.24 27.23
N ASP A 52 6.92 0.37 26.18
CA ASP A 52 6.23 -0.74 25.55
C ASP A 52 7.01 -1.31 24.35
N TRP A 53 8.31 -1.02 24.28
CA TRP A 53 9.22 -1.40 23.18
C TRP A 53 9.23 -2.90 22.85
N LEU A 54 8.85 -3.76 23.79
CA LEU A 54 8.77 -5.21 23.58
C LEU A 54 7.87 -5.60 22.41
N MET A 55 6.83 -4.79 22.10
CA MET A 55 6.02 -5.01 20.91
C MET A 55 6.84 -4.90 19.63
N TYR A 56 7.82 -4.00 19.57
CA TYR A 56 8.74 -3.91 18.44
C TYR A 56 9.68 -5.11 18.37
N ALA A 57 10.08 -5.66 19.49
CA ALA A 57 11.03 -6.79 19.57
C ALA A 57 10.54 -8.00 18.75
N VAL A 58 9.23 -8.12 18.52
CA VAL A 58 8.63 -9.20 17.70
C VAL A 58 8.11 -8.69 16.37
N LEU A 59 7.49 -7.50 16.30
CA LEU A 59 6.97 -6.95 15.05
C LEU A 59 8.08 -6.63 14.04
N VAL A 60 9.23 -6.12 14.47
CA VAL A 60 10.34 -5.78 13.56
C VAL A 60 10.91 -7.03 12.89
N PRO A 61 11.35 -8.08 13.62
CA PRO A 61 11.84 -9.31 12.99
C PRO A 61 10.80 -9.99 12.10
N TYR A 62 9.52 -9.99 12.52
CA TYR A 62 8.43 -10.57 11.73
C TYR A 62 8.25 -9.83 10.40
N THR A 63 8.25 -8.50 10.42
CA THR A 63 8.13 -7.67 9.22
C THR A 63 9.31 -7.89 8.28
N LEU A 64 10.53 -7.87 8.80
CA LEU A 64 11.75 -8.12 8.01
C LEU A 64 11.70 -9.51 7.37
N LEU A 65 11.32 -10.53 8.14
CA LEU A 65 11.20 -11.89 7.64
C LEU A 65 10.14 -11.99 6.53
N GLY A 66 8.98 -11.36 6.71
CA GLY A 66 7.93 -11.30 5.70
C GLY A 66 8.42 -10.67 4.40
N MET A 67 9.05 -9.50 4.48
CA MET A 67 9.56 -8.80 3.29
C MET A 67 10.75 -9.51 2.63
N LEU A 68 11.50 -10.34 3.34
CA LEU A 68 12.60 -11.15 2.81
C LEU A 68 12.17 -12.58 2.43
N SER A 69 10.90 -12.95 2.56
CA SER A 69 10.40 -14.30 2.30
C SER A 69 10.45 -14.75 0.83
N SER A 70 10.70 -13.81 -0.11
CA SER A 70 11.05 -14.17 -1.49
C SER A 70 12.33 -15.01 -1.58
N TYR A 71 13.18 -14.97 -0.56
CA TYR A 71 14.34 -15.85 -0.43
C TYR A 71 13.95 -17.14 0.32
N SER A 72 14.21 -18.30 -0.26
CA SER A 72 13.73 -19.62 0.20
C SER A 72 14.07 -19.94 1.67
N ALA A 73 15.25 -19.52 2.13
CA ALA A 73 15.68 -19.70 3.52
C ALA A 73 14.78 -18.95 4.51
N MET A 74 14.40 -17.71 4.17
CA MET A 74 13.55 -16.85 5.02
C MET A 74 12.10 -17.33 5.01
N ARG A 75 11.59 -17.82 3.88
CA ARG A 75 10.22 -18.32 3.74
C ARG A 75 9.89 -19.43 4.73
N LYS A 76 10.82 -20.35 4.99
CA LYS A 76 10.64 -21.46 5.94
C LYS A 76 10.41 -20.97 7.37
N LEU A 77 10.88 -19.79 7.71
CA LEU A 77 10.76 -19.19 9.05
C LEU A 77 9.47 -18.39 9.25
N VAL A 78 8.70 -18.10 8.20
CA VAL A 78 7.47 -17.28 8.31
C VAL A 78 6.46 -17.93 9.25
N MET A 79 6.17 -19.24 9.08
CA MET A 79 5.20 -19.94 9.92
C MET A 79 5.64 -20.03 11.39
N PRO A 80 6.87 -20.49 11.73
CA PRO A 80 7.35 -20.45 13.10
C PRO A 80 7.31 -19.05 13.73
N MET A 81 7.70 -18.03 12.98
CA MET A 81 7.73 -16.67 13.49
C MET A 81 6.31 -16.10 13.68
N SER A 82 5.33 -16.50 12.84
CA SER A 82 3.91 -16.17 13.05
C SER A 82 3.39 -16.76 14.36
N PHE A 83 3.76 -18.00 14.67
CA PHE A 83 3.44 -18.62 15.94
C PHE A 83 4.06 -17.87 17.12
N VAL A 84 5.34 -17.49 17.02
CA VAL A 84 6.03 -16.68 18.04
C VAL A 84 5.32 -15.34 18.22
N LEU A 85 4.94 -14.65 17.14
CA LEU A 85 4.23 -13.37 17.21
C LEU A 85 2.90 -13.49 17.95
N VAL A 86 2.07 -14.47 17.59
CA VAL A 86 0.76 -14.66 18.22
C VAL A 86 0.91 -15.05 19.70
N THR A 87 1.81 -15.99 19.99
CA THR A 87 2.07 -16.45 21.36
C THR A 87 2.62 -15.32 22.22
N PHE A 88 3.62 -14.58 21.71
CA PHE A 88 4.15 -13.41 22.40
C PHE A 88 3.06 -12.39 22.73
N PHE A 89 2.18 -12.10 21.75
CA PHE A 89 1.09 -11.17 21.93
C PHE A 89 0.13 -11.63 23.06
N ALA A 90 -0.23 -12.90 23.09
CA ALA A 90 -1.07 -13.46 24.13
C ALA A 90 -0.41 -13.37 25.52
N ILE A 91 0.87 -13.76 25.62
CA ILE A 91 1.67 -13.65 26.87
C ILE A 91 1.78 -12.18 27.32
N TYR A 92 2.06 -11.28 26.37
CA TYR A 92 2.21 -9.86 26.66
C TYR A 92 0.94 -9.24 27.26
N LEU A 93 -0.24 -9.61 26.75
CA LEU A 93 -1.52 -9.19 27.33
C LEU A 93 -1.73 -9.70 28.75
N VAL A 94 -1.37 -10.96 29.02
CA VAL A 94 -1.49 -11.53 30.36
C VAL A 94 -0.55 -10.82 31.34
N VAL A 95 0.72 -10.63 30.96
CA VAL A 95 1.74 -10.00 31.83
C VAL A 95 1.46 -8.52 32.06
N ARG A 96 0.93 -7.82 31.05
CA ARG A 96 0.62 -6.39 31.10
C ARG A 96 -0.84 -6.09 31.45
N ASN A 97 -1.56 -7.07 31.98
CA ASN A 97 -2.94 -6.89 32.42
C ASN A 97 -3.06 -5.68 33.37
N GLY A 98 -4.04 -4.81 33.12
CA GLY A 98 -4.24 -3.57 33.87
C GLY A 98 -3.42 -2.37 33.42
N THR A 99 -2.39 -2.55 32.57
CA THR A 99 -1.59 -1.43 32.02
C THR A 99 -1.86 -1.16 30.54
N ILE A 100 -2.16 -2.20 29.77
CA ILE A 100 -2.48 -2.11 28.35
C ILE A 100 -3.84 -2.75 28.11
N SER A 101 -4.75 -2.00 27.48
CA SER A 101 -6.05 -2.54 27.13
C SER A 101 -5.96 -3.52 25.96
N TYR A 102 -6.86 -4.53 25.96
CA TYR A 102 -6.98 -5.47 24.84
C TYR A 102 -7.22 -4.74 23.51
N GLN A 103 -8.07 -3.70 23.49
CA GLN A 103 -8.39 -2.92 22.29
C GLN A 103 -7.14 -2.25 21.70
N LYS A 104 -6.29 -1.66 22.55
CA LYS A 104 -5.05 -1.01 22.13
C LYS A 104 -4.08 -2.01 21.51
N ALA A 105 -3.89 -3.13 22.17
CA ALA A 105 -2.96 -4.16 21.75
C ALA A 105 -3.46 -4.89 20.48
N SER A 106 -4.73 -5.30 20.43
CA SER A 106 -5.33 -5.91 19.23
C SER A 106 -5.37 -4.94 18.06
N GLY A 107 -5.63 -3.66 18.30
CA GLY A 107 -5.56 -2.60 17.28
C GLY A 107 -4.18 -2.53 16.62
N LEU A 108 -3.10 -2.58 17.43
CA LEU A 108 -1.73 -2.62 16.91
C LEU A 108 -1.49 -3.87 16.06
N LEU A 109 -1.86 -5.05 16.55
CA LEU A 109 -1.62 -6.31 15.85
C LEU A 109 -2.38 -6.37 14.52
N VAL A 110 -3.68 -6.08 14.55
CA VAL A 110 -4.55 -6.17 13.36
C VAL A 110 -4.15 -5.14 12.31
N PHE A 111 -3.94 -3.88 12.72
CA PHE A 111 -3.59 -2.85 11.75
C PHE A 111 -2.17 -3.05 11.20
N SER A 112 -1.20 -3.44 12.03
CA SER A 112 0.13 -3.81 11.55
C SER A 112 0.06 -4.99 10.58
N GLY A 113 -0.78 -5.98 10.86
CA GLY A 113 -1.03 -7.12 9.96
C GLY A 113 -1.56 -6.69 8.59
N ILE A 114 -2.53 -5.76 8.54
CA ILE A 114 -3.06 -5.18 7.29
C ILE A 114 -1.95 -4.48 6.52
N VAL A 115 -1.13 -3.66 7.20
CA VAL A 115 -0.04 -2.92 6.57
C VAL A 115 1.05 -3.87 6.04
N ILE A 116 1.45 -4.88 6.82
CA ILE A 116 2.39 -5.90 6.38
C ILE A 116 1.85 -6.63 5.13
N PHE A 117 0.59 -7.04 5.15
CA PHE A 117 -0.05 -7.72 4.01
C PHE A 117 -0.07 -6.84 2.76
N CYS A 118 -0.39 -5.54 2.92
CA CYS A 118 -0.36 -4.57 1.84
C CYS A 118 1.01 -4.47 1.18
N PHE A 119 2.05 -4.18 1.97
CA PHE A 119 3.40 -4.01 1.42
C PHE A 119 4.03 -5.32 0.94
N TYR A 120 3.66 -6.45 1.57
CA TYR A 120 4.04 -7.77 1.08
C TYR A 120 3.54 -8.05 -0.34
N SER A 121 2.43 -7.46 -0.77
CA SER A 121 1.91 -7.60 -2.13
C SER A 121 2.92 -7.18 -3.19
N PHE A 122 3.76 -6.17 -2.93
CA PHE A 122 4.83 -5.75 -3.83
C PHE A 122 5.97 -6.78 -3.89
N VAL A 123 6.30 -7.39 -2.76
CA VAL A 123 7.28 -8.47 -2.69
C VAL A 123 6.75 -9.73 -3.40
N LEU A 124 5.46 -10.01 -3.23
CA LEU A 124 4.80 -11.13 -3.90
C LEU A 124 4.78 -10.97 -5.43
N LEU A 125 4.54 -9.76 -5.95
CA LEU A 125 4.67 -9.48 -7.38
C LEU A 125 6.08 -9.77 -7.90
N LYS A 126 7.11 -9.35 -7.17
CA LYS A 126 8.50 -9.67 -7.51
C LYS A 126 8.77 -11.18 -7.55
N GLU A 127 8.21 -11.92 -6.58
CA GLU A 127 8.39 -13.36 -6.48
C GLU A 127 7.65 -14.12 -7.59
N ARG A 128 6.41 -13.71 -7.89
CA ARG A 128 5.57 -14.39 -8.88
C ARG A 128 5.92 -14.03 -10.31
N LEU A 129 6.52 -12.88 -10.52
CA LEU A 129 6.93 -12.36 -11.82
C LEU A 129 8.45 -12.10 -11.83
N PRO A 130 9.28 -13.16 -11.74
CA PRO A 130 10.73 -13.00 -11.77
C PRO A 130 11.19 -12.42 -13.11
N VAL A 131 12.19 -11.52 -13.04
CA VAL A 131 12.68 -10.75 -14.19
C VAL A 131 13.23 -11.66 -15.29
N GLU A 132 13.80 -12.81 -14.93
CA GLU A 132 14.36 -13.78 -15.86
C GLU A 132 13.29 -14.37 -16.81
N LYS A 133 12.03 -14.45 -16.37
CA LYS A 133 10.91 -15.02 -17.13
C LYS A 133 9.97 -13.97 -17.70
N PHE A 134 9.76 -12.88 -16.99
CA PHE A 134 8.74 -11.89 -17.28
C PHE A 134 9.30 -10.47 -17.48
N GLY A 135 10.62 -10.33 -17.59
CA GLY A 135 11.23 -9.00 -17.67
C GLY A 135 10.78 -8.11 -16.52
N TYR A 136 10.57 -6.85 -16.80
CA TYR A 136 10.13 -5.87 -15.79
C TYR A 136 8.60 -5.69 -15.71
N ASP A 137 7.82 -6.70 -16.12
CA ASP A 137 6.34 -6.64 -16.05
C ASP A 137 5.82 -6.37 -14.64
N ALA A 138 6.47 -6.96 -13.61
CA ALA A 138 6.12 -6.70 -12.22
C ALA A 138 6.28 -5.21 -11.82
N VAL A 139 7.28 -4.52 -12.37
CA VAL A 139 7.48 -3.08 -12.15
C VAL A 139 6.30 -2.30 -12.73
N PHE A 140 5.83 -2.67 -13.93
CA PHE A 140 4.64 -2.06 -14.51
C PHE A 140 3.42 -2.23 -13.59
N PHE A 141 3.17 -3.42 -13.03
CA PHE A 141 2.03 -3.64 -12.15
C PHE A 141 2.15 -2.89 -10.82
N ILE A 142 3.36 -2.75 -10.26
CA ILE A 142 3.58 -1.88 -9.09
C ILE A 142 3.23 -0.43 -9.43
N LEU A 143 3.71 0.08 -10.56
CA LEU A 143 3.39 1.44 -10.99
C LEU A 143 1.89 1.60 -11.29
N LEU A 144 1.23 0.58 -11.84
CA LEU A 144 -0.21 0.56 -12.08
C LEU A 144 -1.00 0.67 -10.77
N ILE A 145 -0.60 -0.07 -9.72
CA ILE A 145 -1.20 0.03 -8.38
C ILE A 145 -1.11 1.47 -7.85
N LEU A 146 0.06 2.09 -7.97
CA LEU A 146 0.27 3.48 -7.54
C LEU A 146 -0.52 4.48 -8.40
N CYS A 147 -0.61 4.25 -9.71
CA CYS A 147 -1.46 5.03 -10.60
C CYS A 147 -2.93 4.93 -10.22
N PHE A 148 -3.42 3.75 -9.88
CA PHE A 148 -4.80 3.56 -9.43
C PHE A 148 -5.08 4.32 -8.13
N ALA A 149 -4.18 4.25 -7.15
CA ALA A 149 -4.35 4.93 -5.88
C ALA A 149 -4.25 6.45 -6.05
N TRP A 150 -3.09 6.96 -6.43
CA TRP A 150 -2.84 8.41 -6.46
C TRP A 150 -3.54 9.12 -7.62
N GLY A 151 -3.69 8.46 -8.77
CA GLY A 151 -4.46 8.97 -9.90
C GLY A 151 -5.95 9.08 -9.56
N GLY A 152 -6.51 8.04 -8.93
CA GLY A 152 -7.88 8.02 -8.45
C GLY A 152 -8.17 9.11 -7.44
N ASP A 153 -7.31 9.27 -6.42
CA ASP A 153 -7.44 10.32 -5.41
C ASP A 153 -7.36 11.73 -6.04
N THR A 154 -6.50 11.91 -7.01
CA THR A 154 -6.37 13.17 -7.75
C THR A 154 -7.63 13.50 -8.53
N CYS A 155 -8.17 12.54 -9.28
CA CYS A 155 -9.43 12.73 -10.02
C CYS A 155 -10.62 12.94 -9.07
N ALA A 156 -10.67 12.19 -7.97
CA ALA A 156 -11.69 12.36 -6.94
C ALA A 156 -11.66 13.77 -6.33
N TYR A 157 -10.47 14.31 -6.08
CA TYR A 157 -10.32 15.66 -5.57
C TYR A 157 -10.82 16.72 -6.56
N PHE A 158 -10.42 16.64 -7.85
CA PHE A 158 -10.84 17.63 -8.84
C PHE A 158 -12.32 17.52 -9.16
N ALA A 159 -12.87 16.32 -9.34
CA ALA A 159 -14.29 16.11 -9.57
C ALA A 159 -15.14 16.57 -8.36
N GLY A 160 -14.71 16.22 -7.15
CA GLY A 160 -15.38 16.65 -5.93
C GLY A 160 -15.35 18.15 -5.71
N ARG A 161 -14.27 18.83 -6.14
CA ARG A 161 -14.17 20.29 -6.09
C ARG A 161 -15.05 20.99 -7.14
N ALA A 162 -15.14 20.41 -8.35
CA ALA A 162 -15.90 21.01 -9.45
C ALA A 162 -17.40 20.74 -9.35
N PHE A 163 -17.80 19.53 -8.95
CA PHE A 163 -19.18 19.04 -9.04
C PHE A 163 -19.77 18.59 -7.71
N GLY A 164 -18.99 18.56 -6.60
CA GLY A 164 -19.38 17.99 -5.32
C GLY A 164 -20.53 18.70 -4.65
N LYS A 165 -21.66 18.02 -4.52
CA LYS A 165 -22.88 18.49 -3.81
C LYS A 165 -23.22 17.61 -2.62
N HIS A 166 -23.05 16.28 -2.76
CA HIS A 166 -23.44 15.30 -1.76
C HIS A 166 -22.24 14.79 -0.99
N LYS A 167 -22.29 14.83 0.34
CA LYS A 167 -21.21 14.33 1.19
C LYS A 167 -21.19 12.79 1.18
N LEU A 168 -19.99 12.19 1.01
CA LEU A 168 -19.83 10.75 1.00
C LEU A 168 -19.83 10.16 2.44
N CYS A 169 -19.04 10.75 3.34
CA CYS A 169 -18.91 10.31 4.72
C CYS A 169 -18.68 11.51 5.67
N PRO A 170 -19.74 12.22 6.07
CA PRO A 170 -19.63 13.50 6.79
C PRO A 170 -18.86 13.42 8.11
N VAL A 171 -19.04 12.32 8.86
CA VAL A 171 -18.46 12.14 10.19
C VAL A 171 -16.95 11.86 10.12
N VAL A 172 -16.53 11.02 9.19
CA VAL A 172 -15.14 10.53 9.08
C VAL A 172 -14.28 11.46 8.21
N SER A 173 -14.80 11.82 7.04
CA SER A 173 -14.11 12.65 6.04
C SER A 173 -15.07 13.66 5.42
N PRO A 174 -15.30 14.83 6.06
CA PRO A 174 -16.32 15.80 5.65
C PRO A 174 -16.03 16.48 4.31
N LYS A 175 -14.83 16.32 3.76
CA LYS A 175 -14.45 16.89 2.46
C LYS A 175 -14.75 15.97 1.28
N LYS A 176 -14.91 14.65 1.50
CA LYS A 176 -15.23 13.71 0.43
C LYS A 176 -16.68 13.84 -0.03
N THR A 177 -16.89 13.75 -1.35
CA THR A 177 -18.22 13.85 -2.00
C THR A 177 -18.49 12.63 -2.86
N VAL A 178 -19.76 12.33 -3.09
CA VAL A 178 -20.19 11.22 -3.96
C VAL A 178 -19.76 11.46 -5.40
N GLU A 179 -19.90 12.69 -5.89
CA GLU A 179 -19.47 13.09 -7.24
C GLU A 179 -17.95 12.95 -7.40
N GLY A 180 -17.22 13.28 -6.31
CA GLY A 180 -15.77 13.04 -6.26
C GLY A 180 -15.45 11.56 -6.34
N ALA A 181 -16.16 10.69 -5.62
CA ALA A 181 -15.96 9.25 -5.66
C ALA A 181 -16.20 8.69 -7.08
N ILE A 182 -17.28 9.11 -7.75
CA ILE A 182 -17.55 8.73 -9.15
C ILE A 182 -16.43 9.20 -10.07
N GLY A 183 -16.00 10.47 -9.93
CA GLY A 183 -14.88 11.00 -10.70
C GLY A 183 -13.57 10.27 -10.45
N GLY A 184 -13.33 9.82 -9.21
CA GLY A 184 -12.20 8.96 -8.86
C GLY A 184 -12.24 7.62 -9.56
N VAL A 185 -13.40 6.94 -9.57
CA VAL A 185 -13.58 5.66 -10.27
C VAL A 185 -13.30 5.79 -11.77
N LEU A 186 -13.94 6.76 -12.42
CA LEU A 186 -13.74 7.00 -13.85
C LEU A 186 -12.29 7.39 -14.16
N GLY A 187 -11.70 8.24 -13.34
CA GLY A 187 -10.29 8.65 -13.47
C GLY A 187 -9.33 7.46 -13.34
N THR A 188 -9.56 6.58 -12.37
CA THR A 188 -8.72 5.38 -12.17
C THR A 188 -8.79 4.46 -13.39
N MET A 189 -9.99 4.24 -13.97
CA MET A 189 -10.14 3.46 -15.20
C MET A 189 -9.33 4.07 -16.35
N VAL A 190 -9.44 5.39 -16.57
CA VAL A 190 -8.69 6.10 -17.60
C VAL A 190 -7.18 6.02 -17.39
N PHE A 191 -6.72 6.26 -16.16
CA PHE A 191 -5.29 6.15 -15.82
C PHE A 191 -4.76 4.74 -16.06
N GLY A 192 -5.52 3.71 -15.74
CA GLY A 192 -5.16 2.32 -16.00
C GLY A 192 -4.99 2.04 -17.49
N VAL A 193 -5.93 2.48 -18.31
CA VAL A 193 -5.87 2.35 -19.77
C VAL A 193 -4.67 3.10 -20.35
N VAL A 194 -4.45 4.35 -19.91
CA VAL A 194 -3.31 5.17 -20.36
C VAL A 194 -1.98 4.54 -19.93
N ALA A 195 -1.85 4.07 -18.70
CA ALA A 195 -0.66 3.39 -18.21
C ALA A 195 -0.36 2.12 -19.03
N THR A 196 -1.41 1.34 -19.37
CA THR A 196 -1.28 0.15 -20.20
C THR A 196 -0.88 0.50 -21.64
N LEU A 197 -1.38 1.60 -22.18
CA LEU A 197 -0.95 2.09 -23.49
C LEU A 197 0.53 2.48 -23.49
N ILE A 198 0.97 3.23 -22.50
CA ILE A 198 2.39 3.61 -22.35
C ILE A 198 3.27 2.36 -22.21
N TYR A 199 2.84 1.39 -21.40
CA TYR A 199 3.53 0.12 -21.24
C TYR A 199 3.61 -0.66 -22.55
N SER A 200 2.52 -0.74 -23.32
CA SER A 200 2.49 -1.41 -24.63
C SER A 200 3.49 -0.78 -25.62
N ILE A 201 3.55 0.55 -25.66
CA ILE A 201 4.51 1.28 -26.51
C ILE A 201 5.95 1.01 -26.07
N ALA A 202 6.21 1.00 -24.75
CA ALA A 202 7.52 0.72 -24.20
C ALA A 202 7.94 -0.73 -24.47
N ALA A 203 7.04 -1.70 -24.26
CA ALA A 203 7.29 -3.12 -24.51
C ALA A 203 7.59 -3.44 -25.97
N ASN A 204 6.96 -2.74 -26.92
CA ASN A 204 7.26 -2.88 -28.33
C ASN A 204 8.63 -2.32 -28.76
N ARG A 205 9.23 -1.48 -27.92
CA ARG A 205 10.53 -0.84 -28.21
C ARG A 205 11.69 -1.36 -27.35
N MET A 206 11.38 -2.03 -26.27
CA MET A 206 12.36 -2.47 -25.27
C MET A 206 12.17 -3.96 -24.98
N GLU A 207 13.19 -4.77 -25.21
CA GLU A 207 13.19 -6.21 -24.90
C GLU A 207 13.04 -6.50 -23.38
N ALA A 208 13.20 -5.46 -22.55
CA ALA A 208 13.05 -5.58 -21.10
C ALA A 208 11.63 -5.95 -20.64
N PHE A 209 10.61 -5.82 -21.51
CA PHE A 209 9.22 -6.14 -21.24
C PHE A 209 8.76 -7.30 -22.13
N THR A 210 8.04 -8.26 -21.57
CA THR A 210 7.70 -9.51 -22.29
C THR A 210 6.36 -9.44 -23.04
N ARG A 211 5.49 -8.50 -22.69
CA ARG A 211 4.15 -8.38 -23.29
C ARG A 211 4.08 -7.30 -24.36
N SER A 212 4.65 -7.58 -25.54
CA SER A 212 4.61 -6.65 -26.68
C SER A 212 3.23 -6.53 -27.33
N ASN A 213 2.46 -7.62 -27.41
CA ASN A 213 1.15 -7.64 -28.08
C ASN A 213 0.00 -7.60 -27.06
N ILE A 214 -0.37 -6.41 -26.64
CA ILE A 214 -1.52 -6.20 -25.74
C ILE A 214 -2.79 -6.07 -26.58
N GLY A 215 -3.64 -7.10 -26.50
CA GLY A 215 -4.95 -7.10 -27.15
C GLY A 215 -5.96 -6.17 -26.47
N VAL A 216 -7.04 -5.82 -27.19
CA VAL A 216 -8.13 -4.98 -26.67
C VAL A 216 -8.71 -5.53 -25.37
N SER A 217 -8.76 -6.84 -25.19
CA SER A 217 -9.22 -7.50 -23.97
C SER A 217 -8.45 -7.06 -22.73
N MET A 218 -7.13 -6.85 -22.83
CA MET A 218 -6.30 -6.39 -21.71
C MET A 218 -6.70 -5.00 -21.23
N TYR A 219 -6.97 -4.06 -22.15
CA TYR A 219 -7.43 -2.72 -21.81
C TYR A 219 -8.78 -2.75 -21.07
N VAL A 220 -9.70 -3.61 -21.52
CA VAL A 220 -11.00 -3.80 -20.87
C VAL A 220 -10.81 -4.37 -19.46
N ILE A 221 -9.98 -5.39 -19.31
CA ILE A 221 -9.70 -6.00 -17.99
C ILE A 221 -9.05 -4.99 -17.05
N ILE A 222 -8.08 -4.22 -17.51
CA ILE A 222 -7.42 -3.18 -16.70
C ILE A 222 -8.41 -2.07 -16.31
N ALA A 223 -9.32 -1.68 -17.22
CA ALA A 223 -10.35 -0.70 -16.88
C ALA A 223 -11.30 -1.23 -15.78
N LEU A 224 -11.76 -2.48 -15.90
CA LEU A 224 -12.60 -3.13 -14.88
C LEU A 224 -11.86 -3.31 -13.57
N LEU A 225 -10.59 -3.72 -13.63
CA LEU A 225 -9.70 -3.82 -12.47
C LEU A 225 -9.58 -2.45 -11.77
N GLY A 226 -9.37 -1.39 -12.55
CA GLY A 226 -9.30 -0.01 -12.05
C GLY A 226 -10.60 0.47 -11.41
N CYS A 227 -11.75 0.07 -11.94
CA CYS A 227 -13.05 0.36 -11.35
C CYS A 227 -13.17 -0.21 -9.92
N ILE A 228 -12.87 -1.51 -9.76
CA ILE A 228 -12.92 -2.17 -8.45
C ILE A 228 -11.83 -1.62 -7.52
N ALA A 229 -10.61 -1.43 -8.04
CA ALA A 229 -9.49 -0.88 -7.28
C ALA A 229 -9.81 0.52 -6.73
N ALA A 230 -10.48 1.39 -7.50
CA ALA A 230 -10.88 2.71 -7.04
C ALA A 230 -11.87 2.64 -5.86
N VAL A 231 -12.85 1.74 -5.92
CA VAL A 231 -13.78 1.52 -4.79
C VAL A 231 -13.02 1.07 -3.56
N LEU A 232 -12.11 0.09 -3.70
CA LEU A 232 -11.28 -0.40 -2.60
C LEU A 232 -10.36 0.70 -2.05
N GLY A 233 -9.80 1.56 -2.91
CA GLY A 233 -8.99 2.71 -2.50
C GLY A 233 -9.77 3.71 -1.66
N ILE A 234 -11.03 4.02 -2.05
CA ILE A 234 -11.93 4.87 -1.27
C ILE A 234 -12.16 4.26 0.13
N TYR A 235 -12.41 2.96 0.22
CA TYR A 235 -12.56 2.27 1.51
C TYR A 235 -11.27 2.28 2.33
N GLY A 236 -10.10 2.12 1.70
CA GLY A 236 -8.80 2.17 2.38
C GLY A 236 -8.55 3.51 3.06
N ASP A 237 -8.73 4.61 2.33
CA ASP A 237 -8.59 5.96 2.89
C ASP A 237 -9.67 6.24 3.97
N LEU A 238 -10.91 5.79 3.78
CA LEU A 238 -11.95 5.92 4.82
C LEU A 238 -11.60 5.09 6.06
N PHE A 239 -11.11 3.86 5.90
CA PHE A 239 -10.66 3.02 7.02
C PHE A 239 -9.54 3.70 7.81
N ALA A 240 -8.48 4.15 7.13
CA ALA A 240 -7.39 4.88 7.77
C ALA A 240 -7.90 6.16 8.46
N SER A 241 -8.85 6.86 7.85
CA SER A 241 -9.48 8.05 8.44
C SER A 241 -10.29 7.73 9.69
N VAL A 242 -11.04 6.61 9.72
CA VAL A 242 -11.76 6.15 10.93
C VAL A 242 -10.79 5.91 12.07
N VAL A 243 -9.70 5.17 11.83
CA VAL A 243 -8.70 4.89 12.87
C VAL A 243 -8.09 6.20 13.38
N LYS A 244 -7.71 7.13 12.50
CA LYS A 244 -7.22 8.47 12.91
C LYS A 244 -8.19 9.18 13.85
N ARG A 245 -9.49 9.19 13.54
CA ARG A 245 -10.50 9.86 14.41
C ARG A 245 -10.65 9.17 15.75
N GLN A 246 -10.64 7.83 15.77
CA GLN A 246 -10.70 7.06 17.03
C GLN A 246 -9.46 7.24 17.90
N CYS A 247 -8.29 7.44 17.30
CA CYS A 247 -7.05 7.78 18.01
C CYS A 247 -6.93 9.26 18.38
N GLY A 248 -7.88 10.13 17.99
CA GLY A 248 -7.84 11.57 18.28
C GLY A 248 -6.78 12.33 17.46
N ILE A 249 -6.26 11.74 16.38
CA ILE A 249 -5.24 12.35 15.52
C ILE A 249 -5.82 12.75 14.17
N LYS A 250 -5.07 13.55 13.43
CA LYS A 250 -5.40 13.97 12.07
C LYS A 250 -4.52 13.27 11.03
N ASP A 251 -3.24 13.20 11.28
CA ASP A 251 -2.22 12.59 10.42
C ASP A 251 -1.44 11.56 11.26
N TYR A 252 -1.01 10.45 10.67
CA TYR A 252 -0.28 9.40 11.38
C TYR A 252 1.14 9.79 11.73
N GLY A 253 1.76 10.64 10.90
CA GLY A 253 3.15 11.06 11.07
C GLY A 253 3.45 12.39 10.42
N THR A 254 4.73 12.78 10.49
CA THR A 254 5.24 14.05 9.96
C THR A 254 6.47 13.87 9.06
N ILE A 255 6.75 12.62 8.65
CA ILE A 255 7.95 12.27 7.86
C ILE A 255 7.97 13.04 6.53
N PHE A 256 6.81 13.22 5.90
CA PHE A 256 6.71 14.03 4.70
C PHE A 256 6.23 15.45 5.05
N PRO A 257 7.13 16.46 5.04
CA PRO A 257 6.76 17.83 5.38
C PRO A 257 5.59 18.34 4.53
N GLY A 258 4.47 18.64 5.20
CA GLY A 258 3.23 19.09 4.57
C GLY A 258 2.37 18.00 3.91
N HIS A 259 2.76 16.71 4.03
CA HIS A 259 2.03 15.57 3.49
C HIS A 259 1.68 14.49 4.52
N GLY A 260 2.09 14.63 5.78
CA GLY A 260 1.81 13.64 6.82
C GLY A 260 2.83 12.50 6.88
N GLY A 261 2.39 11.33 7.30
CA GLY A 261 3.21 10.12 7.41
C GLY A 261 3.19 9.24 6.17
N ILE A 262 3.87 8.10 6.30
CA ILE A 262 3.85 7.00 5.30
C ILE A 262 2.41 6.49 5.12
N LEU A 263 1.71 6.19 6.24
CA LEU A 263 0.34 5.69 6.17
C LEU A 263 -0.62 6.67 5.51
N ASP A 264 -0.41 7.98 5.71
CA ASP A 264 -1.23 9.01 5.05
C ASP A 264 -1.02 9.07 3.53
N ARG A 265 0.01 8.42 2.99
CA ARG A 265 0.32 8.34 1.55
C ARG A 265 -0.03 7.02 0.92
N PHE A 266 -0.18 5.98 1.74
CA PHE A 266 -0.45 4.61 1.30
C PHE A 266 -1.82 4.08 1.79
N ASP A 267 -2.67 4.93 2.36
CA ASP A 267 -3.99 4.56 2.86
C ASP A 267 -4.91 3.95 1.79
N SER A 268 -5.00 4.53 0.60
CA SER A 268 -5.70 3.96 -0.55
C SER A 268 -4.99 2.69 -1.07
N VAL A 269 -3.65 2.68 -1.06
CA VAL A 269 -2.84 1.56 -1.56
C VAL A 269 -3.03 0.30 -0.74
N MET A 270 -3.33 0.43 0.58
CA MET A 270 -3.49 -0.72 1.50
C MET A 270 -4.49 -1.78 1.02
N PHE A 271 -5.52 -1.40 0.28
CA PHE A 271 -6.50 -2.34 -0.26
C PHE A 271 -6.32 -2.58 -1.75
N ILE A 272 -5.82 -1.60 -2.49
CA ILE A 272 -5.57 -1.73 -3.93
C ILE A 272 -4.44 -2.73 -4.21
N ALA A 273 -3.33 -2.65 -3.47
CA ALA A 273 -2.15 -3.47 -3.75
C ALA A 273 -2.40 -4.98 -3.61
N PRO A 274 -2.97 -5.50 -2.49
CA PRO A 274 -3.28 -6.91 -2.38
C PRO A 274 -4.28 -7.39 -3.44
N PHE A 275 -5.32 -6.59 -3.71
CA PHE A 275 -6.35 -6.94 -4.69
C PHE A 275 -5.77 -7.05 -6.10
N VAL A 276 -5.06 -6.04 -6.56
CA VAL A 276 -4.45 -6.03 -7.90
C VAL A 276 -3.43 -7.16 -8.03
N THR A 277 -2.58 -7.36 -7.01
CA THR A 277 -1.60 -8.46 -6.99
C THR A 277 -2.28 -9.81 -7.09
N MET A 278 -3.35 -10.04 -6.34
CA MET A 278 -4.12 -11.29 -6.39
C MET A 278 -4.71 -11.55 -7.79
N VAL A 279 -5.34 -10.55 -8.39
CA VAL A 279 -5.93 -10.69 -9.72
C VAL A 279 -4.85 -10.91 -10.78
N ILE A 280 -3.75 -10.15 -10.76
CA ILE A 280 -2.65 -10.29 -11.71
C ILE A 280 -2.04 -11.68 -11.61
N THR A 281 -1.75 -12.17 -10.41
CA THR A 281 -1.13 -13.48 -10.22
C THR A 281 -2.07 -14.65 -10.54
N ALA A 282 -3.37 -14.50 -10.32
CA ALA A 282 -4.34 -15.56 -10.56
C ALA A 282 -4.84 -15.60 -12.02
N VAL A 283 -4.95 -14.45 -12.70
CA VAL A 283 -5.56 -14.38 -14.03
C VAL A 283 -4.52 -14.37 -15.16
N PHE A 284 -3.40 -13.67 -14.94
CA PHE A 284 -2.41 -13.47 -16.00
C PHE A 284 -1.21 -14.41 -15.93
N TYR A 285 -0.95 -15.01 -14.76
CA TYR A 285 0.28 -15.77 -14.50
C TYR A 285 0.03 -17.07 -13.69
N ALA A 286 -1.21 -17.56 -13.72
CA ALA A 286 -1.59 -18.87 -13.14
C ALA A 286 -1.01 -20.04 -13.91
#